data_6187a64e2d13db0488f67a0a4f486ced
#
_entry.id   6187a64e2d13db0488f67a0a4f486ced
#
_cell.length_a   1.000
_cell.length_b   1.000
_cell.length_c   1.000
_cell.angle_alpha   90.00
_cell.angle_beta   90.00
_cell.angle_gamma   90.00
#
_symmetry.space_group_name_H-M   'P 1'
#
loop_
_entity.id
_entity.type
_entity.pdbx_description
1 polymer ?
#
loop_
_entity_poly.entity_id
_entity_poly.type
_entity_poly.pdbx_seq_one_letter_code
_entity_poly.pdbx_strand_id
1 'polypeptide(L)'
;MEIRGHQYTSAQGIATVSNTTPVEIIAGVAGKTLYLNYISISISDAAAASGELTDGSGGTAFWKQELIATGLEGPTSMMLNYGEYGLALTEDNGLFGTTTDAGLDYTVTALGYYK
;
A
#
# COMPACT_ATOMS: atom_id res chain seq x y z
N MET A 1 -16.65 -1.19 31.73
CA MET A 1 -16.75 -1.58 30.34
C MET A 1 -15.39 -1.53 29.68
N GLU A 2 -15.11 -2.52 28.95
CA GLU A 2 -13.81 -2.64 28.33
C GLU A 2 -13.75 -1.89 26.99
N ILE A 3 -12.74 -1.07 26.82
CA ILE A 3 -12.55 -0.37 25.55
C ILE A 3 -11.57 -1.16 24.71
N ARG A 4 -12.06 -1.88 23.75
CA ARG A 4 -11.22 -2.74 22.94
C ARG A 4 -10.28 -1.96 22.07
N GLY A 5 -10.76 -0.87 21.52
CA GLY A 5 -10.00 -0.12 20.54
C GLY A 5 -8.73 0.48 21.08
N HIS A 6 -8.64 0.68 22.38
CA HIS A 6 -7.45 1.31 22.93
C HIS A 6 -6.20 0.43 22.81
N GLN A 7 -6.38 -0.84 22.47
CA GLN A 7 -5.25 -1.73 22.26
C GLN A 7 -4.63 -1.56 20.90
N TYR A 8 -5.29 -0.81 20.02
CA TYR A 8 -4.82 -0.65 18.65
C TYR A 8 -4.46 0.80 18.41
N THR A 9 -3.42 0.98 17.63
CA THR A 9 -3.00 2.32 17.23
C THR A 9 -3.32 2.47 15.76
N SER A 10 -4.05 3.53 15.40
CA SER A 10 -4.36 3.80 14.01
C SER A 10 -3.09 3.99 13.20
N ALA A 11 -3.13 3.51 11.98
CA ALA A 11 -2.04 3.67 11.03
C ALA A 11 -2.61 4.24 9.74
N GLN A 12 -1.93 5.23 9.19
CA GLN A 12 -2.33 5.77 7.90
C GLN A 12 -1.11 6.34 7.21
N GLY A 13 -1.18 6.40 5.91
CA GLY A 13 -0.09 6.96 5.14
C GLY A 13 -0.53 7.27 3.74
N ILE A 14 0.19 8.19 3.11
CA ILE A 14 0.00 8.54 1.71
C ILE A 14 1.37 8.75 1.12
N ALA A 15 1.60 8.21 -0.07
CA ALA A 15 2.87 8.37 -0.75
C ALA A 15 2.67 8.21 -2.24
N THR A 16 3.51 8.89 -3.02
CA THR A 16 3.55 8.72 -4.46
C THR A 16 4.68 7.78 -4.79
N VAL A 17 4.36 6.75 -5.56
CA VAL A 17 5.33 5.75 -5.99
C VAL A 17 5.64 6.04 -7.46
N SER A 18 6.90 6.30 -7.78
CA SER A 18 7.26 6.73 -9.10
C SER A 18 8.51 6.08 -9.66
N ASN A 19 9.08 5.11 -8.96
CA ASN A 19 10.23 4.42 -9.54
C ASN A 19 10.40 3.04 -8.91
N THR A 20 11.47 2.34 -9.30
CA THR A 20 11.71 0.97 -8.88
C THR A 20 12.32 0.86 -7.48
N THR A 21 12.67 1.98 -6.86
CA THR A 21 13.15 1.97 -5.49
C THR A 21 11.94 1.96 -4.56
N PRO A 22 11.89 1.07 -3.57
CA PRO A 22 10.74 1.01 -2.67
C PRO A 22 10.50 2.33 -1.95
N VAL A 23 9.23 2.72 -1.87
CA VAL A 23 8.79 3.92 -1.17
C VAL A 23 7.96 3.50 0.02
N GLU A 24 8.30 4.01 1.20
CA GLU A 24 7.54 3.72 2.41
C GLU A 24 6.22 4.47 2.41
N ILE A 25 5.14 3.74 2.60
CA ILE A 25 3.80 4.31 2.66
C ILE A 25 3.34 4.39 4.12
N ILE A 26 3.51 3.32 4.86
CA ILE A 26 3.28 3.31 6.31
C ILE A 26 4.47 2.63 6.94
N ALA A 27 5.09 3.29 7.91
CA ALA A 27 6.26 2.76 8.58
C ALA A 27 5.91 1.55 9.42
N GLY A 28 6.84 0.60 9.50
CA GLY A 28 6.73 -0.50 10.44
C GLY A 28 7.06 0.00 11.84
N VAL A 29 6.52 -0.68 12.84
CA VAL A 29 6.79 -0.37 14.25
C VAL A 29 7.28 -1.65 14.90
N ALA A 30 8.43 -1.55 15.58
CA ALA A 30 9.04 -2.72 16.21
C ALA A 30 8.07 -3.35 17.21
N GLY A 31 7.95 -4.66 17.12
CA GLY A 31 7.09 -5.43 18.01
C GLY A 31 5.61 -5.36 17.66
N LYS A 32 5.27 -4.72 16.55
CA LYS A 32 3.87 -4.56 16.14
C LYS A 32 3.66 -5.15 14.76
N THR A 33 2.43 -5.57 14.52
CA THR A 33 2.00 -6.02 13.21
C THR A 33 1.06 -4.98 12.63
N LEU A 34 1.34 -4.56 11.41
CA LEU A 34 0.48 -3.62 10.69
C LEU A 34 -0.61 -4.41 9.98
N TYR A 35 -1.86 -4.05 10.24
CA TYR A 35 -3.02 -4.61 9.56
C TYR A 35 -3.60 -3.54 8.65
N LEU A 36 -3.80 -3.88 7.38
CA LEU A 36 -4.29 -2.94 6.38
C LEU A 36 -5.77 -3.16 6.15
N ASN A 37 -6.56 -2.12 6.30
CA ASN A 37 -8.01 -2.21 6.09
C ASN A 37 -8.40 -1.75 4.69
N TYR A 38 -7.91 -0.59 4.27
CA TYR A 38 -8.27 0.00 2.99
C TYR A 38 -7.05 0.61 2.35
N ILE A 39 -6.92 0.42 1.06
CA ILE A 39 -5.87 1.05 0.28
C ILE A 39 -6.51 1.63 -0.97
N SER A 40 -6.32 2.93 -1.18
CA SER A 40 -6.79 3.63 -2.37
C SER A 40 -5.58 3.93 -3.24
N ILE A 41 -5.67 3.60 -4.51
CA ILE A 41 -4.58 3.79 -5.47
C ILE A 41 -5.10 4.69 -6.58
N SER A 42 -4.40 5.80 -6.80
CA SER A 42 -4.75 6.75 -7.85
C SER A 42 -3.56 6.87 -8.79
N ILE A 43 -3.79 6.61 -10.07
CA ILE A 43 -2.74 6.62 -11.07
C ILE A 43 -2.67 8.00 -11.66
N SER A 44 -1.52 8.67 -11.53
CA SER A 44 -1.34 10.02 -12.05
C SER A 44 -0.60 10.02 -13.37
N ASP A 45 0.23 9.02 -13.62
CA ASP A 45 0.94 8.94 -14.88
C ASP A 45 1.14 7.46 -15.18
N ALA A 46 0.51 6.98 -16.25
CA ALA A 46 0.49 5.56 -16.56
C ALA A 46 1.59 5.21 -17.55
N ALA A 47 2.16 4.05 -17.39
CA ALA A 47 3.15 3.51 -18.30
C ALA A 47 2.93 2.01 -18.40
N ALA A 48 3.58 1.37 -19.35
CA ALA A 48 3.48 -0.08 -19.50
C ALA A 48 4.33 -0.76 -18.43
N ALA A 49 3.87 -0.70 -17.20
CA ALA A 49 4.59 -1.19 -16.03
C ALA A 49 3.59 -1.68 -15.00
N SER A 50 4.08 -2.40 -14.01
CA SER A 50 3.24 -2.86 -12.90
C SER A 50 3.55 -2.10 -11.64
N GLY A 51 2.50 -1.75 -10.91
CA GLY A 51 2.63 -1.26 -9.55
C GLY A 51 2.59 -2.44 -8.59
N GLU A 52 3.33 -2.36 -7.51
CA GLU A 52 3.38 -3.42 -6.50
C GLU A 52 3.32 -2.82 -5.11
N LEU A 53 2.59 -3.49 -4.23
CA LEU A 53 2.62 -3.18 -2.80
C LEU A 53 3.26 -4.37 -2.10
N THR A 54 4.21 -4.10 -1.21
CA THR A 54 4.99 -5.15 -0.60
C THR A 54 4.94 -5.10 0.92
N ASP A 55 5.14 -6.27 1.50
CA ASP A 55 5.27 -6.46 2.95
C ASP A 55 6.73 -6.19 3.29
N GLY A 56 7.02 -4.94 3.65
CA GLY A 56 8.37 -4.50 3.92
C GLY A 56 9.10 -4.05 2.65
N SER A 57 10.20 -3.36 2.84
CA SER A 57 11.03 -2.85 1.75
C SER A 57 11.66 -4.03 1.00
N GLY A 58 11.34 -4.16 -0.28
CA GLY A 58 11.85 -5.27 -1.07
C GLY A 58 11.27 -6.61 -0.68
N GLY A 59 10.20 -6.62 0.08
CA GLY A 59 9.59 -7.86 0.55
C GLY A 59 8.61 -8.45 -0.45
N THR A 60 7.80 -9.40 0.05
CA THR A 60 6.86 -10.10 -0.80
C THR A 60 5.72 -9.18 -1.21
N ALA A 61 5.45 -9.14 -2.51
CA ALA A 61 4.31 -8.38 -3.01
C ALA A 61 3.01 -9.11 -2.69
N PHE A 62 2.06 -8.37 -2.14
CA PHE A 62 0.72 -8.92 -1.90
C PHE A 62 -0.28 -8.33 -2.88
N TRP A 63 0.12 -7.34 -3.64
CA TRP A 63 -0.69 -6.75 -4.71
C TRP A 63 0.25 -6.37 -5.84
N LYS A 64 -0.15 -6.73 -7.05
CA LYS A 64 0.60 -6.38 -8.25
C LYS A 64 -0.40 -6.23 -9.38
N GLN A 65 -0.34 -5.10 -10.07
CA GLN A 65 -1.28 -4.81 -11.13
C GLN A 65 -0.53 -4.14 -12.27
N GLU A 66 -0.70 -4.65 -13.47
CA GLU A 66 -0.18 -4.01 -14.64
C GLU A 66 -1.03 -2.79 -14.95
N LEU A 67 -0.40 -1.66 -15.10
CA LEU A 67 -1.06 -0.37 -15.33
C LEU A 67 -0.60 0.14 -16.69
N ILE A 68 -1.42 -0.09 -17.70
CA ILE A 68 -1.04 0.15 -19.08
C ILE A 68 -1.33 1.59 -19.46
N ALA A 69 -0.39 2.15 -20.18
CA ALA A 69 -0.41 3.56 -20.52
C ALA A 69 -1.25 3.91 -21.74
N THR A 70 -2.06 3.03 -22.21
CA THR A 70 -2.88 3.38 -23.36
C THR A 70 -4.07 4.19 -22.97
N GLY A 71 -3.96 4.59 -21.91
CA GLY A 71 -4.41 5.50 -21.37
C GLY A 71 -5.67 6.07 -21.27
N LEU A 72 -6.44 5.92 -21.98
CA LEU A 72 -7.63 6.68 -21.82
C LEU A 72 -8.75 5.89 -21.24
N GLU A 73 -8.64 4.56 -21.36
CA GLU A 73 -9.73 3.73 -20.93
C GLU A 73 -9.46 3.00 -19.64
N GLY A 74 -8.24 3.06 -19.15
CA GLY A 74 -7.90 2.38 -17.92
C GLY A 74 -8.48 3.08 -16.71
N PRO A 75 -8.71 2.37 -15.62
CA PRO A 75 -9.14 3.02 -14.39
C PRO A 75 -8.05 3.94 -13.87
N THR A 76 -8.44 5.15 -13.46
CA THR A 76 -7.49 6.09 -12.88
C THR A 76 -7.39 5.92 -11.37
N SER A 77 -8.25 5.12 -10.80
CA SER A 77 -8.18 4.84 -9.37
C SER A 77 -8.79 3.49 -9.08
N MET A 78 -8.37 2.90 -7.97
CA MET A 78 -8.93 1.64 -7.50
C MET A 78 -8.80 1.58 -6.00
N MET A 79 -9.60 0.71 -5.36
CA MET A 79 -9.56 0.54 -3.93
C MET A 79 -9.45 -0.93 -3.59
N LEU A 80 -8.56 -1.23 -2.65
CA LEU A 80 -8.41 -2.56 -2.09
C LEU A 80 -9.03 -2.53 -0.70
N ASN A 81 -10.00 -3.41 -0.48
CA ASN A 81 -10.72 -3.46 0.79
C ASN A 81 -10.45 -4.81 1.43
N TYR A 82 -9.69 -4.79 2.52
CA TYR A 82 -9.34 -6.02 3.25
C TYR A 82 -10.20 -6.23 4.47
N GLY A 83 -11.22 -5.37 4.65
CA GLY A 83 -12.19 -5.56 5.70
C GLY A 83 -11.74 -5.06 7.05
N GLU A 84 -12.59 -5.30 8.02
CA GLU A 84 -12.40 -4.74 9.35
C GLU A 84 -11.21 -5.37 10.08
N TYR A 85 -10.93 -6.64 9.84
CA TYR A 85 -9.80 -7.28 10.48
C TYR A 85 -8.49 -7.02 9.76
N GLY A 86 -8.58 -6.70 8.49
CA GLY A 86 -7.44 -6.27 7.72
C GLY A 86 -6.53 -7.38 7.23
N LEU A 87 -5.59 -7.00 6.40
CA LEU A 87 -4.53 -7.86 5.91
C LEU A 87 -3.29 -7.64 6.78
N ALA A 88 -2.83 -8.69 7.44
CA ALA A 88 -1.67 -8.59 8.32
C ALA A 88 -0.38 -8.64 7.51
N LEU A 89 0.51 -7.69 7.73
CA LEU A 89 1.87 -7.78 7.24
C LEU A 89 2.73 -8.53 8.27
N THR A 90 3.98 -8.79 7.91
CA THR A 90 4.91 -9.43 8.84
C THR A 90 5.22 -8.45 9.98
N GLU A 91 5.35 -8.98 11.19
CA GLU A 91 5.71 -8.18 12.36
C GLU A 91 6.94 -7.34 12.06
N ASP A 92 6.94 -6.09 12.51
CA ASP A 92 7.99 -5.10 12.32
C ASP A 92 8.01 -4.48 10.92
N ASN A 93 7.32 -5.04 9.94
CA ASN A 93 7.36 -4.52 8.59
C ASN A 93 6.34 -3.42 8.36
N GLY A 94 6.70 -2.48 7.50
CA GLY A 94 5.78 -1.45 7.02
C GLY A 94 5.25 -1.79 5.64
N LEU A 95 4.41 -0.90 5.13
CA LEU A 95 3.85 -1.01 3.79
C LEU A 95 4.71 -0.20 2.83
N PHE A 96 5.16 -0.85 1.78
CA PHE A 96 5.99 -0.20 0.76
C PHE A 96 5.36 -0.39 -0.62
N GLY A 97 5.71 0.51 -1.54
CA GLY A 97 5.27 0.42 -2.92
C GLY A 97 6.44 0.58 -3.87
N THR A 98 6.36 -0.08 -5.01
CA THR A 98 7.34 0.06 -6.08
C THR A 98 6.65 -0.02 -7.43
N THR A 99 7.40 0.30 -8.48
CA THR A 99 6.99 0.02 -9.86
C THR A 99 8.03 -0.88 -10.49
N THR A 100 7.63 -1.60 -11.54
CA THR A 100 8.57 -2.45 -12.27
C THR A 100 9.36 -1.64 -13.28
N ASP A 101 8.96 -0.40 -13.55
CA ASP A 101 9.65 0.44 -14.52
C ASP A 101 9.39 1.89 -14.18
N ALA A 102 10.33 2.75 -14.55
CA ALA A 102 10.16 4.18 -14.35
C ALA A 102 9.08 4.70 -15.30
N GLY A 103 8.46 5.82 -14.93
CA GLY A 103 7.44 6.43 -15.77
C GLY A 103 6.02 6.12 -15.35
N LEU A 104 5.84 5.18 -14.46
CA LEU A 104 4.52 4.92 -13.86
C LEU A 104 4.48 5.62 -12.51
N ASP A 105 3.54 6.53 -12.34
CA ASP A 105 3.35 7.23 -11.07
C ASP A 105 1.97 6.91 -10.53
N TYR A 106 1.91 6.50 -9.28
CA TYR A 106 0.63 6.31 -8.61
C TYR A 106 0.75 6.74 -7.16
N THR A 107 -0.35 7.24 -6.61
CA THR A 107 -0.43 7.67 -5.23
C THR A 107 -1.23 6.64 -4.45
N VAL A 108 -0.68 6.22 -3.33
CA VAL A 108 -1.30 5.23 -2.46
C VAL A 108 -1.69 5.91 -1.16
N THR A 109 -2.95 5.75 -0.79
CA THR A 109 -3.44 6.18 0.52
C THR A 109 -3.89 4.94 1.25
N ALA A 110 -3.34 4.68 2.41
CA ALA A 110 -3.62 3.44 3.13
C ALA A 110 -4.06 3.73 4.55
N LEU A 111 -4.99 2.94 5.03
CA LEU A 111 -5.53 3.01 6.38
C LEU A 111 -5.46 1.64 7.02
N GLY A 112 -5.07 1.61 8.28
CA GLY A 112 -4.98 0.36 9.00
C GLY A 112 -4.76 0.60 10.48
N TYR A 113 -4.15 -0.37 11.14
CA TYR A 113 -3.85 -0.25 12.56
C TYR A 113 -2.70 -1.19 12.91
N TYR A 114 -2.02 -0.85 14.00
CA TYR A 114 -0.98 -1.70 14.57
C TYR A 114 -1.55 -2.50 15.74
N LYS A 115 -1.12 -3.74 15.83
CA LYS A 115 -1.51 -4.57 16.98
C LYS A 115 -0.33 -5.32 17.56
#